data_1fc0ef5d1344654cddb4e990825905c6
#
_entry.id   1fc0ef5d1344654cddb4e990825905c6
#
_cell.length_a   1.000
_cell.length_b   1.000
_cell.length_c   1.000
_cell.angle_alpha   90.00
_cell.angle_beta   90.00
_cell.angle_gamma   90.00
#
_symmetry.space_group_name_H-M   'P 1'
#
loop_
_entity.id
_entity.type
_entity.pdbx_description
1 polymer ?
#
loop_
_entity_poly.entity_id
_entity_poly.type
_entity_poly.pdbx_seq_one_letter_code
_entity_poly.pdbx_strand_id
1 'polypeptide(L)'
;MVIVMSMTGKEITEMQKKYNLQSWSAQKNINPTPVEKAEGIYYWDYDGKRHTDMSSQLVNLNLGYGNKAINEAIKEQVDKYCF
;
A
#
# COMPACT_ATOMS: atom_id res chain seq x y z
N MET A 1 17.85 0.59 -17.17
CA MET A 1 16.69 1.52 -17.28
C MET A 1 15.47 0.85 -16.68
N VAL A 2 14.97 1.34 -15.57
CA VAL A 2 13.72 0.82 -14.97
C VAL A 2 12.57 1.56 -15.67
N ILE A 3 11.79 0.86 -16.48
CA ILE A 3 10.57 1.42 -17.05
C ILE A 3 9.52 1.35 -15.93
N VAL A 4 9.30 2.47 -15.26
CA VAL A 4 8.16 2.61 -14.36
C VAL A 4 6.93 2.77 -15.24
N MET A 5 6.18 1.70 -15.43
CA MET A 5 4.86 1.79 -16.04
C MET A 5 3.94 2.53 -15.05
N SER A 6 3.56 3.74 -15.41
CA SER A 6 2.55 4.50 -14.65
C SER A 6 1.19 3.86 -14.91
N MET A 7 0.67 3.15 -13.92
CA MET A 7 -0.67 2.56 -13.96
C MET A 7 -1.69 3.53 -13.37
N THR A 8 -2.89 3.54 -13.94
CA THR A 8 -4.04 4.24 -13.35
C THR A 8 -4.59 3.46 -12.15
N GLY A 9 -5.30 4.14 -11.26
CA GLY A 9 -5.96 3.48 -10.12
C GLY A 9 -6.95 2.40 -10.57
N LYS A 10 -7.64 2.60 -11.70
CA LYS A 10 -8.54 1.62 -12.28
C LYS A 10 -7.82 0.34 -12.72
N GLU A 11 -6.70 0.48 -13.41
CA GLU A 11 -5.88 -0.66 -13.84
C GLU A 11 -5.36 -1.46 -12.63
N ILE A 12 -4.88 -0.76 -11.59
CA ILE A 12 -4.43 -1.40 -10.34
C ILE A 12 -5.58 -2.16 -9.69
N THR A 13 -6.77 -1.56 -9.57
CA THR A 13 -7.95 -2.20 -9.00
C THR A 13 -8.34 -3.48 -9.76
N GLU A 14 -8.35 -3.43 -11.09
CA GLU A 14 -8.66 -4.61 -11.91
C GLU A 14 -7.60 -5.71 -11.79
N MET A 15 -6.33 -5.35 -11.72
CA MET A 15 -5.25 -6.33 -11.47
C MET A 15 -5.37 -6.96 -10.07
N GLN A 16 -5.68 -6.18 -9.05
CA GLN A 16 -5.90 -6.70 -7.70
C GLN A 16 -7.06 -7.70 -7.66
N LYS A 17 -8.17 -7.39 -8.31
CA LYS A 17 -9.33 -8.32 -8.42
C LYS A 17 -8.96 -9.62 -9.14
N LYS A 18 -8.10 -9.53 -10.14
CA LYS A 18 -7.73 -10.67 -10.98
C LYS A 18 -6.68 -11.59 -10.35
N TYR A 19 -5.69 -11.01 -9.67
CA TYR A 19 -4.50 -11.74 -9.24
C TYR A 19 -4.33 -11.88 -7.73
N ASN A 20 -5.03 -11.09 -6.93
CA ASN A 20 -4.92 -11.14 -5.48
C ASN A 20 -6.15 -11.80 -4.83
N LEU A 21 -5.90 -12.60 -3.82
CA LEU A 21 -6.92 -13.10 -2.92
C LEU A 21 -7.04 -12.15 -1.73
N GLN A 22 -8.21 -11.52 -1.58
CA GLN A 22 -8.50 -10.65 -0.44
C GLN A 22 -9.03 -11.51 0.72
N SER A 23 -8.27 -11.61 1.80
CA SER A 23 -8.72 -12.32 3.00
C SER A 23 -9.94 -11.62 3.64
N TRP A 24 -10.78 -12.40 4.32
CA TRP A 24 -11.99 -11.94 5.00
C TRP A 24 -13.01 -11.23 4.10
N SER A 25 -13.00 -11.52 2.82
CA SER A 25 -13.87 -10.88 1.84
C SER A 25 -14.46 -11.87 0.86
N ALA A 26 -15.70 -11.64 0.43
CA ALA A 26 -16.27 -12.35 -0.70
C ALA A 26 -15.62 -11.84 -1.99
N GLN A 27 -14.81 -12.66 -2.65
CA GLN A 27 -13.98 -12.24 -3.78
C GLN A 27 -14.76 -11.55 -4.91
N LYS A 28 -15.98 -12.00 -5.17
CA LYS A 28 -16.86 -11.41 -6.20
C LYS A 28 -17.28 -9.96 -5.89
N ASN A 29 -17.18 -9.53 -4.64
CA ASN A 29 -17.67 -8.24 -4.17
C ASN A 29 -16.54 -7.27 -3.80
N ILE A 30 -15.28 -7.68 -3.95
CA ILE A 30 -14.14 -6.83 -3.59
C ILE A 30 -14.08 -5.60 -4.50
N ASN A 31 -13.79 -4.46 -3.88
CA ASN A 31 -13.49 -3.22 -4.57
C ASN A 31 -12.39 -2.48 -3.83
N PRO A 32 -11.13 -2.95 -3.95
CA PRO A 32 -10.02 -2.38 -3.21
C PRO A 32 -9.74 -0.95 -3.68
N THR A 33 -9.43 -0.07 -2.74
CA THR A 33 -8.97 1.28 -3.03
C THR A 33 -7.45 1.25 -3.25
N PRO A 34 -6.95 1.55 -4.45
CA PRO A 34 -5.51 1.62 -4.67
C PRO A 34 -4.92 2.84 -3.99
N VAL A 35 -3.88 2.63 -3.20
CA VAL A 35 -3.17 3.69 -2.48
C VAL A 35 -1.95 4.12 -3.28
N GLU A 36 -1.83 5.42 -3.57
CA GLU A 36 -0.69 5.98 -4.28
C GLU A 36 0.47 6.29 -3.35
N LYS A 37 0.18 6.91 -2.20
CA LYS A 37 1.18 7.30 -1.21
C LYS A 37 0.56 7.39 0.18
N ALA A 38 1.42 7.37 1.20
CA ALA A 38 0.99 7.52 2.59
C ALA A 38 2.07 8.21 3.42
N GLU A 39 1.65 8.98 4.44
CA GLU A 39 2.54 9.67 5.37
C GLU A 39 1.82 9.92 6.70
N GLY A 40 2.49 9.62 7.82
CA GLY A 40 1.92 9.78 9.15
C GLY A 40 0.67 8.94 9.35
N ILE A 41 -0.48 9.60 9.54
CA ILE A 41 -1.79 8.94 9.68
C ILE A 41 -2.65 9.03 8.42
N TYR A 42 -2.10 9.57 7.33
CA TYR A 42 -2.84 9.81 6.10
C TYR A 42 -2.36 8.92 4.96
N TYR A 43 -3.28 8.59 4.06
CA TYR A 43 -2.93 8.04 2.76
C TYR A 43 -3.75 8.72 1.66
N TRP A 44 -3.25 8.67 0.45
CA TRP A 44 -3.90 9.23 -0.75
C TRP A 44 -4.17 8.12 -1.74
N ASP A 45 -5.37 8.11 -2.28
CA ASP A 45 -5.71 7.24 -3.39
C ASP A 45 -5.25 7.82 -4.73
N TYR A 46 -5.41 7.05 -5.78
CA TYR A 46 -5.02 7.48 -7.13
C TYR A 46 -5.90 8.59 -7.73
N ASP A 47 -7.00 8.94 -7.10
CA ASP A 47 -7.82 10.11 -7.46
C ASP A 47 -7.37 11.37 -6.71
N GLY A 48 -6.31 11.27 -5.91
CA GLY A 48 -5.74 12.36 -5.12
C GLY A 48 -6.51 12.68 -3.84
N LYS A 49 -7.50 11.86 -3.48
CA LYS A 49 -8.26 12.05 -2.26
C LYS A 49 -7.45 11.58 -1.04
N ARG A 50 -7.37 12.43 -0.02
CA ARG A 50 -6.74 12.12 1.25
C ARG A 50 -7.71 11.39 2.18
N HIS A 51 -7.25 10.32 2.76
CA HIS A 51 -7.95 9.55 3.77
C HIS A 51 -7.18 9.58 5.09
N THR A 52 -7.89 9.50 6.20
CA THR A 52 -7.30 9.32 7.53
C THR A 52 -7.39 7.85 7.90
N ASP A 53 -6.26 7.26 8.23
CA ASP A 53 -6.21 5.86 8.68
C ASP A 53 -6.46 5.80 10.18
N MET A 54 -7.68 5.42 10.55
CA MET A 54 -8.11 5.30 11.95
C MET A 54 -7.85 3.90 12.53
N SER A 55 -7.44 2.95 11.71
CA SER A 55 -7.23 1.55 12.10
C SER A 55 -5.78 1.09 12.05
N SER A 56 -4.84 1.97 11.71
CA SER A 56 -3.42 1.63 11.49
C SER A 56 -3.28 0.46 10.51
N GLN A 57 -3.96 0.52 9.37
CA GLN A 57 -4.19 -0.61 8.47
C GLN A 57 -4.91 -1.74 9.22
N LEU A 58 -4.30 -2.89 9.36
CA LEU A 58 -4.80 -3.97 10.20
C LEU A 58 -4.03 -3.98 11.54
N VAL A 59 -4.09 -2.86 12.29
CA VAL A 59 -3.45 -2.67 13.62
C VAL A 59 -1.92 -2.87 13.58
N ASN A 60 -1.27 -2.57 12.47
CA ASN A 60 0.16 -2.84 12.26
C ASN A 60 1.02 -1.62 11.90
N LEU A 61 0.44 -0.41 11.93
CA LEU A 61 1.14 0.84 11.66
C LEU A 61 1.16 1.77 12.89
N ASN A 62 1.58 1.25 14.02
CA ASN A 62 1.56 1.98 15.29
C ASN A 62 2.41 3.26 15.29
N LEU A 63 3.44 3.33 14.46
CA LEU A 63 4.31 4.50 14.28
C LEU A 63 3.96 5.33 13.03
N GLY A 64 2.86 5.01 12.38
CA GLY A 64 2.41 5.69 11.17
C GLY A 64 3.17 5.27 9.90
N TYR A 65 2.74 5.88 8.79
CA TYR A 65 3.34 5.65 7.49
C TYR A 65 4.66 6.42 7.32
N GLY A 66 5.61 5.81 6.65
CA GLY A 66 6.81 6.50 6.19
C GLY A 66 7.81 6.86 7.30
N ASN A 67 7.82 6.16 8.43
CA ASN A 67 8.82 6.37 9.46
C ASN A 67 10.23 6.13 8.88
N LYS A 68 11.01 7.21 8.79
CA LYS A 68 12.32 7.18 8.12
C LYS A 68 13.31 6.22 8.77
N ALA A 69 13.37 6.19 10.10
CA ALA A 69 14.29 5.31 10.81
C ALA A 69 14.00 3.83 10.54
N ILE A 70 12.71 3.45 10.55
CA ILE A 70 12.29 2.10 10.22
C ILE A 70 12.60 1.77 8.76
N ASN A 71 12.25 2.67 7.85
CA ASN A 71 12.50 2.46 6.42
C ASN A 71 13.98 2.24 6.11
N GLU A 72 14.87 3.04 6.70
CA GLU A 72 16.31 2.88 6.50
C GLU A 72 16.84 1.59 7.11
N ALA A 73 16.38 1.22 8.30
CA ALA A 73 16.75 -0.06 8.92
C ALA A 73 16.31 -1.27 8.06
N ILE A 74 15.11 -1.21 7.47
CA ILE A 74 14.62 -2.26 6.56
C ILE A 74 15.49 -2.33 5.30
N LYS A 75 15.81 -1.20 4.68
CA LYS A 75 16.67 -1.16 3.47
C LYS A 75 18.05 -1.75 3.77
N GLU A 76 18.67 -1.33 4.85
CA GLU A 76 19.97 -1.85 5.28
C GLU A 76 19.94 -3.38 5.50
N GLN A 77 18.88 -3.88 6.13
CA GLN A 77 18.74 -5.31 6.37
C GLN A 77 18.48 -6.11 5.09
N VAL A 78 17.67 -5.58 4.18
CA VAL A 78 17.40 -6.22 2.89
C VAL A 78 18.65 -6.31 2.04
N ASP A 79 19.53 -5.28 2.06
CA ASP A 79 20.82 -5.29 1.36
C ASP A 79 21.79 -6.34 1.94
N LYS A 80 21.69 -6.66 3.23
CA LYS A 80 22.49 -7.71 3.87
C LYS A 80 21.90 -9.09 3.69
N TYR A 81 20.60 -9.22 3.91
CA TYR A 81 19.88 -10.50 3.89
C TYR A 81 18.38 -10.25 3.82
N CYS A 82 17.76 -10.68 2.74
CA CYS A 82 16.37 -10.37 2.41
C CYS A 82 15.30 -11.31 2.99
N PHE A 83 15.74 -12.32 3.74
CA PHE A 83 14.82 -13.31 4.33
C PHE A 83 14.75 -13.23 5.83
#